data_5442a8cf908e55de373264237b31c90b
#
_entry.id   5442a8cf908e55de373264237b31c90b
#
_cell.length_a   1.000
_cell.length_b   1.000
_cell.length_c   1.000
_cell.angle_alpha   90.00
_cell.angle_beta   90.00
_cell.angle_gamma   90.00
#
_symmetry.space_group_name_H-M   'P 1'
#
loop_
_entity.id
_entity.type
_entity.pdbx_description
1 polymer ?
#
loop_
_entity_poly.entity_id
_entity_poly.type
_entity_poly.pdbx_seq_one_letter_code
_entity_poly.pdbx_strand_id
1 'polypeptide(L)'
;MIKQYFKQALAQLRQQPLLTTISVLGTALTICLIMVVVMQQQIKTTPFAPESNRNRLLHVKQMSTSNKNWSDDGSSNGPMGLQTAKGCFEGLTTAEEVSIYTIPETMQVALPRGVRTGIDALETDGAFWRIFDFSFIDGKPYSLSLI
;
A
#
# COMPACT_ATOMS: atom_id res chain seq x y z
N MET A 1 -25.06 -19.73 42.36
CA MET A 1 -25.82 -19.81 41.10
C MET A 1 -24.92 -19.96 39.88
N ILE A 2 -23.92 -19.11 39.63
CA ILE A 2 -23.04 -19.14 38.45
C ILE A 2 -22.33 -20.50 38.26
N LYS A 3 -21.80 -21.11 39.31
CA LYS A 3 -21.16 -22.44 39.29
C LYS A 3 -22.09 -23.55 38.75
N GLN A 4 -23.37 -23.48 39.04
CA GLN A 4 -24.36 -24.48 38.62
C GLN A 4 -24.63 -24.34 37.10
N TYR A 5 -24.78 -23.10 36.60
CA TYR A 5 -24.95 -22.84 35.17
C TYR A 5 -23.73 -23.28 34.34
N PHE A 6 -22.52 -23.05 34.86
CA PHE A 6 -21.29 -23.48 34.20
C PHE A 6 -21.18 -25.00 34.14
N LYS A 7 -21.55 -25.70 35.22
CA LYS A 7 -21.53 -27.18 35.28
C LYS A 7 -22.57 -27.78 34.33
N GLN A 8 -23.73 -27.16 34.21
CA GLN A 8 -24.82 -27.58 33.34
C GLN A 8 -24.46 -27.31 31.86
N ALA A 9 -23.87 -26.18 31.54
CA ALA A 9 -23.36 -25.89 30.20
C ALA A 9 -22.26 -26.87 29.75
N LEU A 10 -21.33 -27.20 30.66
CA LEU A 10 -20.26 -28.15 30.37
C LEU A 10 -20.79 -29.57 30.14
N ALA A 11 -21.82 -29.98 30.89
CA ALA A 11 -22.48 -31.26 30.71
C ALA A 11 -23.23 -31.33 29.36
N GLN A 12 -23.87 -30.25 28.95
CA GLN A 12 -24.59 -30.13 27.69
C GLN A 12 -23.63 -30.19 26.49
N LEU A 13 -22.45 -29.53 26.59
CA LEU A 13 -21.38 -29.62 25.59
C LEU A 13 -20.87 -31.05 25.39
N ARG A 14 -20.81 -31.84 26.46
CA ARG A 14 -20.41 -33.26 26.41
C ARG A 14 -21.46 -34.19 25.83
N GLN A 15 -22.74 -33.85 25.96
CA GLN A 15 -23.85 -34.68 25.45
C GLN A 15 -24.02 -34.56 23.93
N GLN A 16 -23.62 -33.44 23.33
CA GLN A 16 -23.76 -33.21 21.89
C GLN A 16 -22.42 -32.78 21.27
N PRO A 17 -21.44 -33.68 21.16
CA PRO A 17 -20.09 -33.33 20.73
C PRO A 17 -20.03 -32.77 19.30
N LEU A 18 -20.88 -33.24 18.41
CA LEU A 18 -20.92 -32.84 17.01
C LEU A 18 -21.37 -31.37 16.87
N LEU A 19 -22.44 -31.01 17.56
CA LEU A 19 -22.96 -29.63 17.55
C LEU A 19 -21.94 -28.64 18.18
N THR A 20 -21.32 -29.08 19.27
CA THR A 20 -20.30 -28.30 19.96
C THR A 20 -19.07 -28.05 19.07
N THR A 21 -18.60 -29.08 18.38
CA THR A 21 -17.45 -28.97 17.48
C THR A 21 -17.75 -28.01 16.34
N ILE A 22 -18.91 -28.10 15.70
CA ILE A 22 -19.33 -27.19 14.63
C ILE A 22 -19.40 -25.74 15.15
N SER A 23 -19.98 -25.52 16.31
CA SER A 23 -20.10 -24.18 16.90
C SER A 23 -18.73 -23.59 17.24
N VAL A 24 -17.83 -24.37 17.84
CA VAL A 24 -16.47 -23.92 18.17
C VAL A 24 -15.67 -23.61 16.91
N LEU A 25 -15.72 -24.47 15.91
CA LEU A 25 -15.03 -24.23 14.63
C LEU A 25 -15.60 -23.02 13.91
N GLY A 26 -16.91 -22.82 13.89
CA GLY A 26 -17.55 -21.66 13.29
C GLY A 26 -17.17 -20.36 13.97
N THR A 27 -17.17 -20.31 15.30
CA THR A 27 -16.75 -19.13 16.04
C THR A 27 -15.27 -18.84 15.90
N ALA A 28 -14.41 -19.87 15.94
CA ALA A 28 -12.97 -19.72 15.74
C ALA A 28 -12.66 -19.19 14.34
N LEU A 29 -13.28 -19.73 13.30
CA LEU A 29 -13.12 -19.26 11.92
C LEU A 29 -13.55 -17.79 11.77
N THR A 30 -14.69 -17.44 12.36
CA THR A 30 -15.20 -16.07 12.31
C THR A 30 -14.23 -15.08 12.96
N ILE A 31 -13.69 -15.42 14.13
CA ILE A 31 -12.70 -14.59 14.83
C ILE A 31 -11.42 -14.45 13.99
N CYS A 32 -10.93 -15.53 13.40
CA CYS A 32 -9.76 -15.51 12.51
C CYS A 32 -9.99 -14.58 11.31
N LEU A 33 -11.14 -14.65 10.66
CA LEU A 33 -11.47 -13.80 9.51
C LEU A 33 -11.53 -12.32 9.92
N ILE A 34 -12.15 -12.00 11.05
CA ILE A 34 -12.19 -10.63 11.57
C ILE A 34 -10.77 -10.13 11.86
N MET A 35 -9.92 -10.93 12.49
CA MET A 35 -8.52 -10.55 12.75
C MET A 35 -7.74 -10.29 11.47
N VAL A 36 -7.91 -11.11 10.44
CA VAL A 36 -7.27 -10.91 9.13
C VAL A 36 -7.71 -9.58 8.52
N VAL A 37 -9.00 -9.27 8.54
CA VAL A 37 -9.52 -7.99 8.01
C VAL A 37 -8.97 -6.80 8.78
N VAL A 38 -8.94 -6.87 10.11
CA VAL A 38 -8.37 -5.82 10.96
C VAL A 38 -6.88 -5.62 10.69
N MET A 39 -6.11 -6.71 10.59
CA MET A 39 -4.68 -6.63 10.25
C MET A 39 -4.45 -6.02 8.87
N GLN A 40 -5.24 -6.38 7.85
CA GLN A 40 -5.14 -5.77 6.53
C GLN A 40 -5.42 -4.27 6.54
N GLN A 41 -6.40 -3.84 7.34
CA GLN A 41 -6.69 -2.42 7.51
C GLN A 41 -5.54 -1.70 8.23
N GLN A 42 -5.01 -2.28 9.29
CA GLN A 42 -3.88 -1.71 10.03
C GLN A 42 -2.64 -1.56 9.13
N ILE A 43 -2.29 -2.57 8.34
CA ILE A 43 -1.16 -2.51 7.41
C ILE A 43 -1.33 -1.38 6.39
N LYS A 44 -2.55 -1.10 5.96
CA LYS A 44 -2.83 -0.02 4.99
C LYS A 44 -2.77 1.39 5.59
N THR A 45 -3.11 1.54 6.87
CA THR A 45 -3.27 2.84 7.51
C THR A 45 -2.17 3.21 8.48
N THR A 46 -1.45 2.22 9.01
CA THR A 46 -0.39 2.49 9.99
C THR A 46 0.84 3.10 9.31
N PRO A 47 1.29 4.27 9.77
CA PRO A 47 2.52 4.88 9.29
C PRO A 47 3.72 4.04 9.72
N PHE A 48 4.63 3.73 8.79
CA PHE A 48 5.91 3.08 9.06
C PHE A 48 6.96 3.58 8.05
N ALA A 49 8.21 3.59 8.47
CA ALA A 49 9.29 3.99 7.59
C ALA A 49 9.36 3.08 6.35
N PRO A 50 9.57 3.62 5.13
CA PRO A 50 9.84 5.02 4.82
C PRO A 50 8.61 5.93 4.70
N GLU A 51 7.39 5.41 4.82
CA GLU A 51 6.13 6.16 4.66
C GLU A 51 5.57 6.61 6.02
N SER A 52 6.29 7.39 6.79
CA SER A 52 5.86 7.88 8.11
C SER A 52 4.58 8.70 8.04
N ASN A 53 4.35 9.39 6.94
CA ASN A 53 3.18 10.23 6.70
C ASN A 53 2.13 9.57 5.81
N ARG A 54 2.03 8.25 5.81
CA ARG A 54 1.17 7.47 4.92
C ARG A 54 -0.29 7.91 4.89
N ASN A 55 -0.82 8.35 6.00
CA ASN A 55 -2.20 8.85 6.14
C ASN A 55 -2.43 10.21 5.45
N ARG A 56 -1.37 10.91 5.06
CA ARG A 56 -1.39 12.21 4.36
C ARG A 56 -0.89 12.11 2.92
N LEU A 57 -0.40 10.93 2.50
CA LEU A 57 0.09 10.70 1.16
C LEU A 57 -1.05 10.36 0.19
N LEU A 58 -1.06 11.02 -0.95
CA LEU A 58 -1.94 10.71 -2.06
C LEU A 58 -1.11 10.24 -3.25
N HIS A 59 -1.27 8.98 -3.65
CA HIS A 59 -0.61 8.40 -4.79
C HIS A 59 -1.50 8.46 -6.03
N VAL A 60 -1.14 9.27 -7.02
CA VAL A 60 -1.81 9.32 -8.31
C VAL A 60 -1.09 8.40 -9.28
N LYS A 61 -1.66 7.24 -9.56
CA LYS A 61 -1.03 6.19 -10.40
C LYS A 61 -1.51 6.20 -11.84
N GLN A 62 -2.73 6.65 -12.08
CA GLN A 62 -3.36 6.57 -13.37
C GLN A 62 -4.15 7.84 -13.66
N MET A 63 -4.26 8.16 -14.95
CA MET A 63 -5.06 9.24 -15.47
C MET A 63 -6.08 8.66 -16.45
N SER A 64 -7.30 9.19 -16.41
CA SER A 64 -8.32 8.91 -17.40
C SER A 64 -8.45 10.12 -18.32
N THR A 65 -8.34 9.89 -19.62
CA THR A 65 -8.59 10.91 -20.65
C THR A 65 -9.81 10.51 -21.47
N SER A 66 -10.72 11.45 -21.64
CA SER A 66 -11.85 11.30 -22.54
C SER A 66 -11.83 12.41 -23.58
N ASN A 67 -12.15 12.09 -24.83
CA ASN A 67 -12.27 13.07 -25.90
C ASN A 67 -13.74 13.11 -26.39
N LYS A 68 -14.31 14.31 -26.45
CA LYS A 68 -15.67 14.53 -26.95
C LYS A 68 -15.88 14.06 -28.39
N ASN A 69 -14.80 13.88 -29.15
CA ASN A 69 -14.85 13.44 -30.54
C ASN A 69 -14.71 11.92 -30.72
N TRP A 70 -14.52 11.17 -29.63
CA TRP A 70 -14.55 9.72 -29.69
C TRP A 70 -16.01 9.27 -29.71
N SER A 71 -16.39 8.61 -30.77
CA SER A 71 -17.76 8.25 -31.11
C SER A 71 -18.43 7.23 -30.19
N ASP A 72 -17.81 6.85 -29.12
CA ASP A 72 -18.34 5.90 -28.14
C ASP A 72 -17.61 6.15 -26.84
N ASP A 73 -18.20 6.80 -25.87
CA ASP A 73 -17.75 6.96 -24.47
C ASP A 73 -16.29 6.47 -24.13
N GLY A 74 -15.43 6.54 -25.14
CA GLY A 74 -14.07 6.03 -25.12
C GLY A 74 -13.22 6.84 -24.15
N SER A 75 -12.94 6.26 -22.99
CA SER A 75 -11.92 6.75 -22.08
C SER A 75 -10.67 5.89 -22.20
N SER A 76 -9.51 6.53 -22.28
CA SER A 76 -8.22 5.85 -22.17
C SER A 76 -7.69 6.02 -20.77
N ASN A 77 -7.37 4.91 -20.11
CA ASN A 77 -6.77 4.89 -18.78
C ASN A 77 -5.33 4.44 -18.89
N GLY A 78 -4.42 5.19 -18.29
CA GLY A 78 -3.00 4.84 -18.33
C GLY A 78 -2.16 5.64 -17.35
N PRO A 79 -0.87 5.31 -17.24
CA PRO A 79 0.06 6.11 -16.48
C PRO A 79 0.17 7.51 -17.10
N MET A 80 0.38 8.50 -16.26
CA MET A 80 0.49 9.90 -16.67
C MET A 80 1.90 10.16 -17.22
N GLY A 81 2.00 10.81 -18.37
CA GLY A 81 3.28 11.27 -18.89
C GLY A 81 3.89 12.38 -18.02
N LEU A 82 5.22 12.45 -17.97
CA LEU A 82 5.95 13.39 -17.12
C LEU A 82 5.53 14.86 -17.31
N GLN A 83 5.37 15.29 -18.56
CA GLN A 83 4.95 16.68 -18.86
C GLN A 83 3.53 16.96 -18.37
N THR A 84 2.62 16.01 -18.54
CA THR A 84 1.25 16.14 -18.05
C THR A 84 1.21 16.17 -16.53
N ALA A 85 2.00 15.31 -15.88
CA ALA A 85 2.13 15.29 -14.43
C ALA A 85 2.65 16.63 -13.89
N LYS A 86 3.70 17.20 -14.50
CA LYS A 86 4.21 18.53 -14.17
C LYS A 86 3.13 19.60 -14.34
N GLY A 87 2.47 19.65 -15.48
CA GLY A 87 1.43 20.65 -15.75
C GLY A 87 0.22 20.56 -14.83
N CYS A 88 -0.11 19.37 -14.33
CA CYS A 88 -1.25 19.17 -13.43
C CYS A 88 -0.91 19.41 -11.94
N PHE A 89 0.29 19.10 -11.52
CA PHE A 89 0.64 19.07 -10.10
C PHE A 89 1.70 20.09 -9.68
N GLU A 90 2.49 20.59 -10.60
CA GLU A 90 3.46 21.66 -10.33
C GLU A 90 2.72 22.96 -9.98
N GLY A 91 3.03 23.51 -8.82
CA GLY A 91 2.38 24.74 -8.33
C GLY A 91 1.07 24.53 -7.56
N LEU A 92 0.71 23.30 -7.18
CA LEU A 92 -0.40 23.07 -6.28
C LEU A 92 -0.14 23.67 -4.90
N THR A 93 -0.94 24.65 -4.51
CA THR A 93 -0.87 25.31 -3.20
C THR A 93 -1.51 24.52 -2.07
N THR A 94 -2.31 23.50 -2.40
CA THR A 94 -3.00 22.63 -1.43
C THR A 94 -2.14 21.47 -0.95
N ALA A 95 -1.12 21.10 -1.71
CA ALA A 95 -0.16 20.07 -1.34
C ALA A 95 1.05 20.73 -0.67
N GLU A 96 1.55 20.16 0.41
CA GLU A 96 2.75 20.61 1.11
C GLU A 96 4.00 20.32 0.27
N GLU A 97 4.06 19.14 -0.33
CA GLU A 97 5.12 18.70 -1.25
C GLU A 97 4.49 17.84 -2.35
N VAL A 98 5.05 17.94 -3.55
CA VAL A 98 4.68 17.11 -4.70
C VAL A 98 5.96 16.46 -5.23
N SER A 99 5.90 15.14 -5.43
CA SER A 99 6.98 14.37 -6.04
C SER A 99 6.46 13.57 -7.23
N ILE A 100 7.27 13.55 -8.27
CA ILE A 100 7.00 12.76 -9.47
C ILE A 100 8.06 11.67 -9.55
N TYR A 101 7.61 10.41 -9.67
CA TYR A 101 8.49 9.27 -9.82
C TYR A 101 7.97 8.33 -10.90
N THR A 102 8.89 7.60 -11.54
CA THR A 102 8.53 6.66 -12.60
C THR A 102 8.02 5.34 -12.02
N ILE A 103 7.39 4.54 -12.88
CA ILE A 103 7.08 3.15 -12.53
C ILE A 103 8.40 2.38 -12.46
N PRO A 104 8.60 1.52 -11.45
CA PRO A 104 9.83 0.74 -11.34
C PRO A 104 10.08 -0.10 -12.59
N GLU A 105 11.29 -0.01 -13.12
CA GLU A 105 11.75 -0.81 -14.25
C GLU A 105 12.90 -1.70 -13.83
N THR A 106 12.89 -2.95 -14.32
CA THR A 106 13.96 -3.89 -14.02
C THR A 106 15.18 -3.56 -14.89
N MET A 107 16.25 -3.10 -14.25
CA MET A 107 17.53 -2.79 -14.87
C MET A 107 18.59 -3.84 -14.53
N GLN A 108 19.51 -4.11 -15.46
CA GLN A 108 20.68 -4.95 -15.18
C GLN A 108 21.85 -4.09 -14.71
N VAL A 109 22.29 -4.33 -13.50
CA VAL A 109 23.46 -3.65 -12.91
C VAL A 109 24.62 -4.62 -12.86
N ALA A 110 25.78 -4.16 -13.35
CA ALA A 110 27.02 -4.92 -13.23
C ALA A 110 27.73 -4.58 -11.92
N LEU A 111 27.92 -5.57 -11.08
CA LEU A 111 28.73 -5.44 -9.86
C LEU A 111 30.24 -5.35 -10.22
N PRO A 112 31.09 -4.82 -9.32
CA PRO A 112 32.52 -4.63 -9.56
C PRO A 112 33.27 -5.90 -9.97
N ARG A 113 32.72 -7.08 -9.72
CA ARG A 113 33.27 -8.38 -10.12
C ARG A 113 32.68 -8.94 -11.42
N GLY A 114 31.97 -8.14 -12.21
CA GLY A 114 31.38 -8.54 -13.49
C GLY A 114 30.10 -9.36 -13.40
N VAL A 115 29.59 -9.65 -12.22
CA VAL A 115 28.29 -10.32 -12.04
C VAL A 115 27.18 -9.32 -12.36
N ARG A 116 26.29 -9.71 -13.28
CA ARG A 116 25.10 -8.93 -13.60
C ARG A 116 23.93 -9.38 -12.73
N THR A 117 23.26 -8.43 -12.13
CA THR A 117 22.07 -8.69 -11.30
C THR A 117 20.94 -7.75 -11.74
N GLY A 118 19.74 -8.30 -11.86
CA GLY A 118 18.54 -7.49 -12.08
C GLY A 118 18.15 -6.78 -10.80
N ILE A 119 17.93 -5.48 -10.89
CA ILE A 119 17.38 -4.66 -9.81
C ILE A 119 16.20 -3.88 -10.35
N ASP A 120 15.22 -3.62 -9.51
CA ASP A 120 14.14 -2.69 -9.85
C ASP A 120 14.60 -1.27 -9.51
N ALA A 121 14.70 -0.44 -10.52
CA ALA A 121 15.13 0.95 -10.42
C ALA A 121 13.93 1.88 -10.60
N LEU A 122 13.97 2.98 -9.89
CA LEU A 122 12.95 4.01 -9.85
C LEU A 122 13.63 5.36 -10.05
N GLU A 123 13.19 6.13 -11.02
CA GLU A 123 13.63 7.51 -11.17
C GLU A 123 12.76 8.42 -10.31
N THR A 124 13.38 9.29 -9.53
CA THR A 124 12.71 10.17 -8.59
C THR A 124 13.23 11.59 -8.68
N ASP A 125 12.48 12.52 -8.14
CA ASP A 125 12.93 13.90 -7.92
C ASP A 125 13.47 14.12 -6.49
N GLY A 126 14.00 15.33 -6.21
CA GLY A 126 14.49 15.68 -4.87
C GLY A 126 13.40 15.77 -3.80
N ALA A 127 12.14 16.02 -4.19
CA ALA A 127 11.00 16.07 -3.28
C ALA A 127 10.65 14.70 -2.70
N PHE A 128 10.92 13.63 -3.46
CA PHE A 128 10.75 12.25 -3.01
C PHE A 128 11.43 11.99 -1.66
N TRP A 129 12.66 12.45 -1.49
CA TRP A 129 13.44 12.25 -0.28
C TRP A 129 12.97 13.09 0.91
N ARG A 130 12.18 14.14 0.68
CA ARG A 130 11.54 14.92 1.75
C ARG A 130 10.21 14.34 2.18
N ILE A 131 9.51 13.68 1.25
CA ILE A 131 8.22 13.03 1.52
C ILE A 131 8.41 11.70 2.25
N PHE A 132 9.46 10.96 1.88
CA PHE A 132 9.74 9.63 2.42
C PHE A 132 10.95 9.65 3.35
N ASP A 133 10.79 9.07 4.53
CA ASP A 133 11.82 8.99 5.57
C ASP A 133 12.73 7.76 5.36
N PHE A 134 13.66 7.85 4.42
CA PHE A 134 14.66 6.82 4.21
C PHE A 134 15.86 7.01 5.14
N SER A 135 16.30 5.94 5.78
CA SER A 135 17.55 5.91 6.54
C SER A 135 18.70 5.56 5.59
N PHE A 136 19.62 6.51 5.38
CA PHE A 136 20.83 6.28 4.58
C PHE A 136 21.91 5.65 5.46
N ILE A 137 22.46 4.53 5.01
CA ILE A 137 23.59 3.87 5.67
C ILE A 137 24.88 4.65 5.35
N ASP A 138 24.98 5.16 4.12
CA ASP A 138 26.09 5.98 3.65
C ASP A 138 25.58 6.95 2.57
N GLY A 139 26.22 8.12 2.45
CA GLY A 139 25.84 9.14 1.49
C GLY A 139 24.70 10.07 1.94
N LYS A 140 24.17 10.81 0.99
CA LYS A 140 23.07 11.79 1.19
C LYS A 140 22.10 11.71 0.02
N PRO A 141 20.81 12.03 0.25
CA PRO A 141 19.87 12.17 -0.85
C PRO A 141 20.31 13.28 -1.81
N TYR A 142 20.09 13.08 -3.09
CA TYR A 142 20.31 14.14 -4.06
C TYR A 142 19.19 15.19 -3.97
N SER A 143 19.52 16.44 -4.27
CA SER A 143 18.59 17.57 -4.21
C SER A 143 18.16 18.08 -5.60
N LEU A 144 18.42 17.31 -6.66
CA LEU A 144 18.07 17.70 -8.02
C LEU A 144 16.55 17.72 -8.19
N SER A 145 16.00 18.86 -8.62
CA SER A 145 14.70 18.90 -9.26
C SER A 145 14.85 18.29 -10.66
N LEU A 146 13.99 17.41 -11.06
CA LEU A 146 13.87 17.00 -12.46
C LEU A 146 13.46 18.25 -13.26
N ILE A 147 14.43 18.83 -13.98
CA ILE A 147 14.23 19.99 -14.84
C ILE A 147 13.40 19.57 -16.06
#